data_67c5b3f4b9d060f15c4c1d91b92ed21e
#
_entry.id   67c5b3f4b9d060f15c4c1d91b92ed21e
#
_cell.length_a   1.000
_cell.length_b   1.000
_cell.length_c   1.000
_cell.angle_alpha   90.00
_cell.angle_beta   90.00
_cell.angle_gamma   90.00
#
_symmetry.space_group_name_H-M   'P 1'
#
loop_
_entity.id
_entity.type
_entity.pdbx_description
1 polymer ?
#
loop_
_entity_poly.entity_id
_entity_poly.type
_entity_poly.pdbx_seq_one_letter_code
_entity_poly.pdbx_strand_id
1 'polypeptide(L)'
;MSQVVVVNMKVQPGKYEEAVPFMQKHIPDTASFEGCESIRVAGSPDDSTMMVYGEWASIEAHKKYVAWREEGGLLQEFVSDFLESPPEFLYQSQVY
;
A
#
# COMPACT_ATOMS: atom_id res chain seq x y z
N MET A 1 -9.83 11.50 -15.03
CA MET A 1 -8.74 11.91 -14.12
C MET A 1 -8.42 10.81 -13.15
N SER A 2 -7.13 10.60 -12.94
CA SER A 2 -6.70 9.55 -12.01
C SER A 2 -6.94 9.95 -10.56
N GLN A 3 -7.28 8.96 -9.76
CA GLN A 3 -7.38 9.11 -8.32
C GLN A 3 -6.04 8.71 -7.70
N VAL A 4 -5.46 9.61 -6.92
CA VAL A 4 -4.22 9.31 -6.22
C VAL A 4 -4.57 8.71 -4.85
N VAL A 5 -3.94 7.59 -4.52
CA VAL A 5 -4.10 6.95 -3.21
C VAL A 5 -2.74 6.87 -2.56
N VAL A 6 -2.62 7.49 -1.39
CA VAL A 6 -1.40 7.42 -0.60
C VAL A 6 -1.70 6.59 0.64
N VAL A 7 -0.85 5.62 0.92
CA VAL A 7 -0.98 4.79 2.13
C VAL A 7 0.27 5.03 2.97
N ASN A 8 0.07 5.62 4.15
CA ASN A 8 1.15 5.82 5.10
C ASN A 8 1.15 4.69 6.12
N MET A 9 2.33 4.13 6.37
CA MET A 9 2.48 2.99 7.25
C MET A 9 3.64 3.18 8.20
N LYS A 10 3.42 2.84 9.46
CA LYS A 10 4.48 2.82 10.45
C LYS A 10 4.85 1.37 10.72
N VAL A 11 6.12 1.04 10.47
CA VAL A 11 6.62 -0.33 10.59
C VAL A 11 7.13 -0.57 12.00
N GLN A 12 6.86 -1.76 12.53
CA GLN A 12 7.33 -2.14 13.87
C GLN A 12 8.85 -2.03 13.95
N PRO A 13 9.39 -1.62 15.12
CA PRO A 13 10.84 -1.57 15.31
C PRO A 13 11.50 -2.90 14.96
N GLY A 14 12.58 -2.83 14.17
CA GLY A 14 13.32 -4.02 13.78
C GLY A 14 12.70 -4.83 12.63
N LYS A 15 11.56 -4.40 12.09
CA LYS A 15 10.87 -5.14 11.01
C LYS A 15 11.01 -4.51 9.64
N TYR A 16 11.60 -3.33 9.53
CA TYR A 16 11.68 -2.62 8.26
C TYR A 16 12.35 -3.45 7.17
N GLU A 17 13.51 -4.06 7.49
CA GLU A 17 14.26 -4.83 6.50
C GLU A 17 13.50 -6.05 5.99
N GLU A 18 12.65 -6.64 6.83
CA GLU A 18 11.81 -7.78 6.43
C GLU A 18 10.59 -7.32 5.64
N ALA A 19 10.09 -6.12 5.91
CA ALA A 19 8.94 -5.59 5.20
C ALA A 19 9.26 -5.24 3.74
N VAL A 20 10.49 -4.82 3.45
CA VAL A 20 10.90 -4.47 2.09
C VAL A 20 10.73 -5.63 1.11
N PRO A 21 11.31 -6.83 1.35
CA PRO A 21 11.12 -7.94 0.42
C PRO A 21 9.65 -8.42 0.36
N PHE A 22 8.90 -8.29 1.44
CA PHE A 22 7.48 -8.61 1.43
C PHE A 22 6.75 -7.71 0.41
N MET A 23 7.02 -6.41 0.45
CA MET A 23 6.42 -5.46 -0.50
C MET A 23 6.87 -5.75 -1.93
N GLN A 24 8.15 -6.03 -2.13
CA GLN A 24 8.67 -6.34 -3.47
C GLN A 24 8.04 -7.59 -4.05
N LYS A 25 7.68 -8.55 -3.21
CA LYS A 25 7.03 -9.79 -3.65
C LYS A 25 5.57 -9.56 -4.05
N HIS A 26 4.84 -8.73 -3.31
CA HIS A 26 3.39 -8.63 -3.45
C HIS A 26 2.91 -7.42 -4.27
N ILE A 27 3.69 -6.36 -4.36
CA ILE A 27 3.30 -5.17 -5.13
C ILE A 27 3.06 -5.44 -6.61
N PRO A 28 3.80 -6.36 -7.29
CA PRO A 28 3.47 -6.68 -8.68
C PRO A 28 2.02 -7.12 -8.89
N ASP A 29 1.44 -7.83 -7.93
CA ASP A 29 0.03 -8.24 -8.03
C ASP A 29 -0.90 -7.03 -7.91
N THR A 30 -0.53 -6.05 -7.09
CA THR A 30 -1.25 -4.78 -7.00
C THR A 30 -1.17 -4.01 -8.32
N ALA A 31 0.03 -3.94 -8.89
CA ALA A 31 0.25 -3.23 -10.16
C ALA A 31 -0.57 -3.82 -11.30
N SER A 32 -0.84 -5.11 -11.24
CA SER A 32 -1.62 -5.83 -12.27
C SER A 32 -3.11 -5.81 -12.01
N PHE A 33 -3.55 -5.30 -10.86
CA PHE A 33 -4.96 -5.30 -10.50
C PHE A 33 -5.74 -4.30 -11.37
N GLU A 34 -6.95 -4.69 -11.78
CA GLU A 34 -7.78 -3.84 -12.63
C GLU A 34 -8.02 -2.48 -11.98
N GLY A 35 -7.71 -1.44 -12.72
CA GLY A 35 -7.86 -0.07 -12.26
C GLY A 35 -6.60 0.55 -11.66
N CYS A 36 -5.57 -0.25 -11.40
CA CYS A 36 -4.27 0.28 -10.96
C CYS A 36 -3.51 0.79 -12.18
N GLU A 37 -3.24 2.08 -12.23
CA GLU A 37 -2.55 2.72 -13.36
C GLU A 37 -1.07 2.84 -13.09
N SER A 38 -0.69 3.12 -11.87
CA SER A 38 0.71 3.09 -11.47
C SER A 38 0.79 2.92 -9.96
N ILE A 39 1.90 2.37 -9.48
CA ILE A 39 2.12 2.21 -8.05
C ILE A 39 3.61 2.27 -7.75
N ARG A 40 3.94 2.94 -6.66
CA ARG A 40 5.31 3.02 -6.15
C ARG A 40 5.27 2.86 -4.63
N VAL A 41 6.35 2.30 -4.10
CA VAL A 41 6.53 2.17 -2.66
C VAL A 41 7.85 2.80 -2.31
N ALA A 42 7.84 3.66 -1.33
CA ALA A 42 9.04 4.29 -0.81
C ALA A 42 9.08 4.08 0.70
N GLY A 43 10.25 4.18 1.27
CA GLY A 43 10.39 4.00 2.71
C GLY A 43 11.55 4.78 3.28
N SER A 44 11.46 5.02 4.59
CA SER A 44 12.51 5.65 5.37
C SER A 44 12.98 4.67 6.45
N PRO A 45 14.15 4.05 6.26
CA PRO A 45 14.66 3.09 7.26
C PRO A 45 14.88 3.74 8.62
N ASP A 46 15.35 5.00 8.64
CA ASP A 46 15.64 5.71 9.89
C ASP A 46 14.39 5.97 10.72
N ASP A 47 13.26 6.23 10.04
CA ASP A 47 11.98 6.51 10.69
C ASP A 47 11.13 5.26 10.86
N SER A 48 11.52 4.16 10.22
CA SER A 48 10.74 2.92 10.18
C SER A 48 9.33 3.16 9.61
N THR A 49 9.27 3.91 8.51
CA THR A 49 8.01 4.21 7.82
C THR A 49 8.07 3.79 6.37
N MET A 50 6.91 3.48 5.80
CA MET A 50 6.75 3.20 4.38
C MET A 50 5.56 3.96 3.85
N MET A 51 5.60 4.28 2.57
CA MET A 51 4.51 4.95 1.88
C MET A 51 4.26 4.25 0.55
N VAL A 52 3.00 3.96 0.28
CA VAL A 52 2.58 3.50 -1.05
C VAL A 52 1.93 4.68 -1.74
N TYR A 53 2.37 4.96 -2.95
CA TYR A 53 1.79 5.99 -3.81
C TYR A 53 1.20 5.29 -5.03
N GLY A 54 -0.11 5.38 -5.20
CA GLY A 54 -0.78 4.73 -6.31
C GLY A 54 -1.66 5.68 -7.10
N GLU A 55 -1.74 5.47 -8.41
CA GLU A 55 -2.70 6.13 -9.26
C GLU A 55 -3.71 5.09 -9.72
N TRP A 56 -4.98 5.36 -9.47
CA TRP A 56 -6.08 4.43 -9.73
C TRP A 56 -7.12 5.09 -10.62
N ALA A 57 -7.79 4.29 -11.42
CA ALA A 57 -8.83 4.79 -12.32
C ALA A 57 -9.97 5.47 -11.55
N SER A 58 -10.26 4.96 -10.34
CA SER A 58 -11.33 5.50 -9.50
C SER A 58 -11.13 5.05 -8.05
N ILE A 59 -11.83 5.70 -7.12
CA ILE A 59 -11.85 5.28 -5.72
C ILE A 59 -12.47 3.87 -5.62
N GLU A 60 -13.50 3.60 -6.40
CA GLU A 60 -14.16 2.29 -6.41
C GLU A 60 -13.21 1.17 -6.82
N ALA A 61 -12.34 1.44 -7.81
CA ALA A 61 -11.35 0.45 -8.23
C ALA A 61 -10.38 0.12 -7.09
N HIS A 62 -9.94 1.14 -6.37
CA HIS A 62 -9.06 0.93 -5.22
C HIS A 62 -9.77 0.17 -4.10
N LYS A 63 -11.03 0.49 -3.84
CA LYS A 63 -11.80 -0.21 -2.81
C LYS A 63 -11.99 -1.68 -3.15
N LYS A 64 -12.19 -2.01 -4.43
CA LYS A 64 -12.25 -3.40 -4.87
C LYS A 64 -10.93 -4.13 -4.61
N TYR A 65 -9.81 -3.45 -4.86
CA TYR A 65 -8.50 -3.99 -4.59
C TYR A 65 -8.32 -4.29 -3.09
N VAL A 66 -8.69 -3.34 -2.23
CA VAL A 66 -8.57 -3.52 -0.78
C VAL A 66 -9.43 -4.70 -0.32
N ALA A 67 -10.67 -4.81 -0.81
CA ALA A 67 -11.54 -5.92 -0.48
C ALA A 67 -10.93 -7.27 -0.90
N TRP A 68 -10.31 -7.31 -2.07
CA TRP A 68 -9.63 -8.50 -2.56
C TRP A 68 -8.48 -8.90 -1.64
N ARG A 69 -7.68 -7.93 -1.19
CA ARG A 69 -6.58 -8.20 -0.25
C ARG A 69 -7.10 -8.67 1.10
N GLU A 70 -8.20 -8.09 1.57
CA GLU A 70 -8.80 -8.51 2.85
C GLU A 70 -9.33 -9.94 2.77
N GLU A 71 -9.99 -10.29 1.69
CA GLU A 71 -10.49 -11.65 1.47
C GLU A 71 -9.37 -12.68 1.43
N GLY A 72 -8.24 -12.31 0.82
CA GLY A 72 -7.07 -13.18 0.76
C GLY A 72 -6.27 -13.26 2.05
N GLY A 73 -6.56 -12.39 3.03
CA GLY A 73 -5.85 -12.37 4.30
C GLY A 73 -4.48 -11.71 4.29
N LEU A 74 -3.99 -11.28 3.11
CA LEU A 74 -2.66 -10.72 2.99
C LEU A 74 -2.53 -9.38 3.69
N LEU A 75 -3.57 -8.54 3.61
CA LEU A 75 -3.55 -7.23 4.26
C LEU A 75 -3.46 -7.38 5.77
N GLN A 76 -4.26 -8.26 6.35
CA GLN A 76 -4.25 -8.51 7.78
C GLN A 76 -2.91 -9.11 8.23
N GLU A 77 -2.35 -10.01 7.43
CA GLU A 77 -1.03 -10.58 7.70
C GLU A 77 0.03 -9.50 7.73
N PHE A 78 0.03 -8.61 6.74
CA PHE A 78 1.01 -7.53 6.67
C PHE A 78 0.88 -6.59 7.86
N VAL A 79 -0.34 -6.17 8.19
CA VAL A 79 -0.59 -5.28 9.32
C VAL A 79 -0.12 -5.93 10.63
N SER A 80 -0.49 -7.19 10.84
CA SER A 80 -0.15 -7.92 12.06
C SER A 80 1.35 -8.15 12.21
N ASP A 81 2.02 -8.54 11.12
CA ASP A 81 3.41 -8.97 11.18
C ASP A 81 4.40 -7.80 11.11
N PHE A 82 4.04 -6.71 10.44
CA PHE A 82 5.00 -5.66 10.13
C PHE A 82 4.61 -4.27 10.62
N LEU A 83 3.34 -3.96 10.80
CA LEU A 83 2.94 -2.60 11.13
C LEU A 83 2.72 -2.41 12.63
N GLU A 84 3.06 -1.21 13.09
CA GLU A 84 2.87 -0.79 14.48
C GLU A 84 1.44 -0.33 14.73
N SER A 85 0.77 0.15 13.67
CA SER A 85 -0.59 0.66 13.72
C SER A 85 -1.27 0.41 12.38
N PRO A 86 -2.61 0.53 12.29
CA PRO A 86 -3.30 0.38 11.00
C PRO A 86 -2.77 1.37 9.97
N PRO A 87 -2.71 0.97 8.68
CA PRO A 87 -2.27 1.88 7.63
C PRO A 87 -3.27 3.03 7.47
N GLU A 88 -2.74 4.21 7.14
CA GLU A 88 -3.56 5.39 6.88
C GLU A 88 -3.73 5.56 5.38
N PHE A 89 -4.98 5.53 4.91
CA PHE A 89 -5.32 5.70 3.50
C PHE A 89 -5.75 7.13 3.24
N LEU A 90 -5.11 7.77 2.26
CA LEU A 90 -5.43 9.14 1.85
C LEU A 90 -5.83 9.13 0.39
N TYR A 91 -7.03 9.59 0.09
CA TYR A 91 -7.52 9.73 -1.28
C TYR A 91 -7.37 11.18 -1.72
N GLN A 92 -6.64 11.37 -2.82
CA GLN A 92 -6.33 12.69 -3.35
C GLN A 92 -6.67 12.76 -4.83
N SER A 93 -7.20 13.89 -5.27
CA SER A 93 -7.40 14.11 -6.70
C SER A 93 -6.12 14.69 -7.30
N GLN A 94 -5.75 14.17 -8.46
CA GLN A 94 -4.58 14.66 -9.17
C GLN A 94 -4.80 16.10 -9.61
N VAL A 95 -3.85 16.98 -9.30
CA VAL A 95 -3.93 18.41 -9.68
C VAL A 95 -2.86 18.81 -10.69
N TYR A 96 -1.93 17.93 -10.97
CA TYR A 96 -0.86 18.19 -11.93
C TYR A 96 -0.48 16.90 -12.63
#